data_3e089ac7762a7e7eeb592e580760545b
#
_entry.id   3e089ac7762a7e7eeb592e580760545b
#
_cell.length_a   1.000
_cell.length_b   1.000
_cell.length_c   1.000
_cell.angle_alpha   90.00
_cell.angle_beta   90.00
_cell.angle_gamma   90.00
#
_symmetry.space_group_name_H-M   'P 1'
#
loop_
_entity.id
_entity.type
_entity.pdbx_description
1 polymer ?
#
loop_
_entity_poly.entity_id
_entity_poly.type
_entity_poly.pdbx_seq_one_letter_code
_entity_poly.pdbx_strand_id
1 'polypeptide(L)'
;KVKVGTLIAEAGGFVSAPIYSSVSGTVFKVDTAIDATGYRVPAIIINVEGDEWEEAIDRSDKLETLAGHPELTPEEIVERIKTAGVTGMGGAGFPTFIKLCPPPGVKAECVIINAVECEPYITSDYRLMMEHADEILVGLELLMKAAKVDKAYIGIETNEPQAIDLLTEKTAGNPNIEVVPLKQRYPQGGEKQLVDAVIRRQVPAPPAIPVNVGAIVQNVGTAFAVYQAVMKNKPLFER
;
A
#
# COMPACT_ATOMS: atom_id res chain seq x y z
N LYS A 1 -26.25 -8.09 -10.43
CA LYS A 1 -25.10 -9.00 -10.42
C LYS A 1 -23.82 -8.20 -10.24
N VAL A 2 -22.82 -8.81 -9.64
CA VAL A 2 -21.47 -8.26 -9.45
C VAL A 2 -20.44 -9.29 -9.84
N LYS A 3 -19.27 -8.83 -10.27
CA LYS A 3 -18.07 -9.62 -10.52
C LYS A 3 -17.01 -9.28 -9.48
N VAL A 4 -15.97 -10.07 -9.38
CA VAL A 4 -14.77 -9.68 -8.62
C VAL A 4 -14.20 -8.38 -9.23
N GLY A 5 -14.02 -7.35 -8.40
CA GLY A 5 -13.60 -6.02 -8.84
C GLY A 5 -14.72 -5.07 -9.24
N THR A 6 -16.00 -5.47 -9.17
CA THR A 6 -17.12 -4.52 -9.37
C THR A 6 -17.18 -3.52 -8.22
N LEU A 7 -17.28 -2.22 -8.52
CA LEU A 7 -17.52 -1.18 -7.51
C LEU A 7 -18.88 -1.39 -6.85
N ILE A 8 -18.91 -1.52 -5.53
CA ILE A 8 -20.14 -1.77 -4.75
C ILE A 8 -20.48 -0.69 -3.74
N ALA A 9 -19.51 0.17 -3.39
CA ALA A 9 -19.77 1.38 -2.61
C ALA A 9 -18.78 2.50 -2.99
N GLU A 10 -19.30 3.70 -3.16
CA GLU A 10 -18.52 4.89 -3.43
C GLU A 10 -17.90 5.47 -2.15
N ALA A 11 -16.84 6.25 -2.31
CA ALA A 11 -16.23 6.98 -1.20
C ALA A 11 -17.19 8.01 -0.62
N GLY A 12 -17.42 7.99 0.69
CA GLY A 12 -18.37 8.87 1.38
C GLY A 12 -17.84 10.26 1.72
N GLY A 13 -16.57 10.59 1.41
CA GLY A 13 -15.96 11.86 1.73
C GLY A 13 -14.48 11.92 1.37
N PHE A 14 -13.77 12.98 1.82
CA PHE A 14 -12.36 13.18 1.49
C PHE A 14 -11.46 12.07 2.09
N VAL A 15 -11.63 11.74 3.37
CA VAL A 15 -10.92 10.64 4.02
C VAL A 15 -11.79 9.40 3.91
N SER A 16 -11.85 8.82 2.72
CA SER A 16 -12.64 7.64 2.40
C SER A 16 -12.05 6.94 1.18
N ALA A 17 -12.45 5.69 0.96
CA ALA A 17 -12.07 4.92 -0.20
C ALA A 17 -13.28 4.14 -0.73
N PRO A 18 -13.41 3.95 -2.05
CA PRO A 18 -14.44 3.10 -2.63
C PRO A 18 -14.21 1.65 -2.22
N ILE A 19 -15.28 0.85 -2.26
CA ILE A 19 -15.28 -0.58 -1.92
C ILE A 19 -15.66 -1.38 -3.15
N TYR A 20 -14.87 -2.41 -3.41
CA TYR A 20 -15.04 -3.32 -4.54
C TYR A 20 -15.42 -4.71 -4.07
N SER A 21 -16.17 -5.43 -4.88
CA SER A 21 -16.57 -6.81 -4.58
C SER A 21 -15.36 -7.74 -4.69
N SER A 22 -15.12 -8.54 -3.65
CA SER A 22 -14.12 -9.60 -3.65
C SER A 22 -14.64 -10.93 -4.24
N VAL A 23 -15.91 -10.97 -4.63
CA VAL A 23 -16.59 -12.17 -5.13
C VAL A 23 -17.48 -11.84 -6.32
N SER A 24 -17.78 -12.85 -7.14
CA SER A 24 -18.85 -12.77 -8.14
C SER A 24 -20.17 -13.31 -7.59
N GLY A 25 -21.29 -12.81 -8.11
CA GLY A 25 -22.61 -13.26 -7.68
C GLY A 25 -23.73 -12.25 -7.84
N THR A 26 -24.72 -12.35 -6.97
CA THR A 26 -25.87 -11.46 -6.97
C THR A 26 -26.03 -10.78 -5.62
N VAL A 27 -26.10 -9.45 -5.59
CA VAL A 27 -26.41 -8.71 -4.35
C VAL A 27 -27.77 -9.16 -3.84
N PHE A 28 -27.81 -9.75 -2.65
CA PHE A 28 -29.03 -10.19 -2.00
C PHE A 28 -29.73 -9.04 -1.30
N LYS A 29 -28.99 -8.29 -0.47
CA LYS A 29 -29.51 -7.11 0.24
C LYS A 29 -28.40 -6.20 0.76
N VAL A 30 -28.76 -4.97 1.08
CA VAL A 30 -27.98 -4.07 1.93
C VAL A 30 -28.60 -4.11 3.32
N ASP A 31 -27.79 -4.42 4.33
CA ASP A 31 -28.25 -4.61 5.72
C ASP A 31 -27.09 -4.27 6.67
N THR A 32 -27.15 -4.77 7.89
CA THR A 32 -26.05 -4.69 8.85
C THR A 32 -25.50 -6.09 9.15
N ALA A 33 -24.19 -6.19 9.33
CA ALA A 33 -23.50 -7.39 9.80
C ALA A 33 -22.63 -7.07 11.02
N ILE A 34 -22.30 -8.09 11.80
CA ILE A 34 -21.32 -7.96 12.88
C ILE A 34 -19.95 -8.14 12.23
N ASP A 35 -19.07 -7.15 12.39
CA ASP A 35 -17.69 -7.19 11.92
C ASP A 35 -16.74 -7.92 12.89
N ALA A 36 -15.47 -8.00 12.53
CA ALA A 36 -14.45 -8.65 13.37
C ALA A 36 -14.25 -7.95 14.74
N THR A 37 -14.67 -6.69 14.90
CA THR A 37 -14.60 -5.96 16.17
C THR A 37 -15.81 -6.20 17.08
N GLY A 38 -16.82 -6.93 16.58
CA GLY A 38 -18.04 -7.23 17.30
C GLY A 38 -19.15 -6.17 17.18
N TYR A 39 -18.93 -5.13 16.40
CA TYR A 39 -19.94 -4.08 16.18
C TYR A 39 -20.79 -4.34 14.92
N ARG A 40 -22.03 -3.85 14.95
CA ARG A 40 -22.88 -3.85 13.76
C ARG A 40 -22.50 -2.69 12.84
N VAL A 41 -22.12 -3.05 11.61
CA VAL A 41 -21.76 -2.10 10.57
C VAL A 41 -22.63 -2.31 9.32
N PRO A 42 -22.82 -1.28 8.48
CA PRO A 42 -23.48 -1.45 7.18
C PRO A 42 -22.75 -2.49 6.34
N ALA A 43 -23.49 -3.36 5.69
CA ALA A 43 -22.94 -4.44 4.88
C ALA A 43 -23.75 -4.69 3.60
N ILE A 44 -23.05 -5.03 2.53
CA ILE A 44 -23.64 -5.51 1.28
C ILE A 44 -23.51 -7.03 1.29
N ILE A 45 -24.63 -7.72 1.32
CA ILE A 45 -24.69 -9.18 1.38
C ILE A 45 -24.85 -9.72 -0.03
N ILE A 46 -23.92 -10.58 -0.45
CA ILE A 46 -23.86 -11.15 -1.79
C ILE A 46 -24.02 -12.66 -1.72
N ASN A 47 -24.94 -13.20 -2.51
CA ASN A 47 -24.98 -14.63 -2.81
C ASN A 47 -23.90 -14.93 -3.83
N VAL A 48 -22.85 -15.64 -3.40
CA VAL A 48 -21.69 -15.95 -4.22
C VAL A 48 -22.05 -16.98 -5.29
N GLU A 49 -21.73 -16.69 -6.55
CA GLU A 49 -21.96 -17.54 -7.71
C GLU A 49 -20.80 -17.38 -8.70
N GLY A 50 -20.13 -18.49 -9.04
CA GLY A 50 -19.04 -18.51 -10.03
C GLY A 50 -17.75 -17.85 -9.55
N ASP A 51 -16.86 -17.51 -10.50
CA ASP A 51 -15.60 -16.77 -10.31
C ASP A 51 -15.38 -15.82 -11.50
N GLU A 52 -16.36 -14.96 -11.74
CA GLU A 52 -16.29 -13.99 -12.83
C GLU A 52 -15.58 -12.72 -12.36
N TRP A 53 -14.62 -12.24 -13.13
CA TRP A 53 -13.84 -11.03 -12.87
C TRP A 53 -14.22 -9.92 -13.84
N GLU A 54 -14.03 -8.67 -13.41
CA GLU A 54 -14.10 -7.54 -14.34
C GLU A 54 -13.01 -7.67 -15.40
N GLU A 55 -13.39 -7.49 -16.66
CA GLU A 55 -12.51 -7.72 -17.82
C GLU A 55 -11.28 -6.78 -17.86
N ALA A 56 -11.39 -5.63 -17.23
CA ALA A 56 -10.30 -4.64 -17.16
C ALA A 56 -9.15 -5.07 -16.23
N ILE A 57 -9.35 -6.08 -15.37
CA ILE A 57 -8.34 -6.54 -14.42
C ILE A 57 -7.37 -7.49 -15.15
N ASP A 58 -6.10 -7.12 -15.21
CA ASP A 58 -5.06 -8.01 -15.69
C ASP A 58 -4.69 -9.06 -14.64
N ARG A 59 -5.02 -10.32 -14.93
CA ARG A 59 -4.74 -11.49 -14.08
C ARG A 59 -3.48 -12.26 -14.49
N SER A 60 -2.73 -11.74 -15.46
CA SER A 60 -1.50 -12.41 -15.90
C SER A 60 -0.38 -12.27 -14.86
N ASP A 61 0.52 -13.24 -14.82
CA ASP A 61 1.72 -13.22 -13.97
C ASP A 61 2.85 -12.35 -14.59
N LYS A 62 2.59 -11.68 -15.72
CA LYS A 62 3.59 -10.84 -16.37
C LYS A 62 3.89 -9.62 -15.49
N LEU A 63 5.16 -9.45 -15.12
CA LEU A 63 5.59 -8.24 -14.43
C LEU A 63 5.54 -7.04 -15.38
N GLU A 64 4.74 -6.05 -15.03
CA GLU A 64 4.74 -4.73 -15.70
C GLU A 64 5.66 -3.78 -14.91
N THR A 65 6.45 -2.98 -15.62
CA THR A 65 7.42 -2.06 -15.00
C THR A 65 7.11 -0.61 -15.36
N LEU A 66 7.55 0.32 -14.52
CA LEU A 66 7.38 1.74 -14.78
C LEU A 66 8.06 2.20 -16.09
N ALA A 67 9.18 1.56 -16.46
CA ALA A 67 9.86 1.81 -17.73
C ALA A 67 9.02 1.45 -18.95
N GLY A 68 8.11 0.48 -18.83
CA GLY A 68 7.15 0.09 -19.88
C GLY A 68 6.00 1.10 -20.04
N HIS A 69 5.84 2.03 -19.10
CA HIS A 69 4.74 3.00 -19.06
C HIS A 69 5.26 4.44 -18.85
N PRO A 70 6.06 4.98 -19.80
CA PRO A 70 6.65 6.32 -19.68
C PRO A 70 5.58 7.43 -19.65
N GLU A 71 4.39 7.16 -20.18
CA GLU A 71 3.25 8.09 -20.21
C GLU A 71 2.61 8.34 -18.86
N LEU A 72 2.77 7.43 -17.88
CA LEU A 72 2.15 7.58 -16.56
C LEU A 72 2.68 8.82 -15.83
N THR A 73 1.83 9.81 -15.64
CA THR A 73 2.15 11.01 -14.86
C THR A 73 1.96 10.77 -13.36
N PRO A 74 2.60 11.56 -12.49
CA PRO A 74 2.34 11.50 -11.04
C PRO A 74 0.85 11.63 -10.69
N GLU A 75 0.15 12.52 -11.35
CA GLU A 75 -1.26 12.80 -11.14
C GLU A 75 -2.14 11.59 -11.53
N GLU A 76 -1.84 10.93 -12.64
CA GLU A 76 -2.52 9.71 -13.07
C GLU A 76 -2.30 8.54 -12.11
N ILE A 77 -1.07 8.40 -11.59
CA ILE A 77 -0.78 7.37 -10.57
C ILE A 77 -1.62 7.61 -9.32
N VAL A 78 -1.65 8.86 -8.81
CA VAL A 78 -2.47 9.21 -7.64
C VAL A 78 -3.94 8.94 -7.89
N GLU A 79 -4.48 9.29 -9.07
CA GLU A 79 -5.89 9.08 -9.40
C GLU A 79 -6.23 7.58 -9.54
N ARG A 80 -5.35 6.76 -10.11
CA ARG A 80 -5.54 5.30 -10.16
C ARG A 80 -5.53 4.68 -8.74
N ILE A 81 -4.60 5.11 -7.88
CA ILE A 81 -4.56 4.67 -6.47
C ILE A 81 -5.85 5.01 -5.74
N LYS A 82 -6.34 6.23 -5.91
CA LYS A 82 -7.59 6.73 -5.32
C LYS A 82 -8.81 5.95 -5.83
N THR A 83 -8.94 5.84 -7.15
CA THR A 83 -10.05 5.14 -7.80
C THR A 83 -10.04 3.65 -7.44
N ALA A 84 -8.88 3.01 -7.39
CA ALA A 84 -8.77 1.60 -6.97
C ALA A 84 -9.03 1.38 -5.47
N GLY A 85 -9.24 2.43 -4.68
CA GLY A 85 -9.55 2.33 -3.26
C GLY A 85 -8.39 1.84 -2.40
N VAL A 86 -7.14 2.11 -2.81
CA VAL A 86 -5.97 1.66 -2.05
C VAL A 86 -5.88 2.40 -0.72
N THR A 87 -5.92 1.64 0.35
CA THR A 87 -5.72 2.10 1.73
C THR A 87 -4.47 1.48 2.34
N GLY A 88 -3.96 2.10 3.41
CA GLY A 88 -2.79 1.59 4.10
C GLY A 88 -3.02 0.22 4.70
N MET A 89 -2.17 -0.75 4.33
CA MET A 89 -2.25 -2.15 4.78
C MET A 89 -1.53 -2.40 6.11
N GLY A 90 -0.91 -1.37 6.69
CA GLY A 90 -0.23 -1.45 8.00
C GLY A 90 -1.15 -1.27 9.22
N GLY A 91 -2.46 -1.49 9.08
CA GLY A 91 -3.44 -1.52 10.18
C GLY A 91 -4.38 -0.31 10.27
N ALA A 92 -3.95 0.90 9.94
CA ALA A 92 -4.80 2.10 10.10
C ALA A 92 -5.85 2.29 8.99
N GLY A 93 -5.71 1.61 7.85
CA GLY A 93 -6.65 1.72 6.72
C GLY A 93 -6.75 3.13 6.11
N PHE A 94 -5.78 4.01 6.35
CA PHE A 94 -5.81 5.39 5.85
C PHE A 94 -5.65 5.43 4.32
N PRO A 95 -6.47 6.21 3.58
CA PRO A 95 -6.38 6.27 2.12
C PRO A 95 -5.00 6.70 1.63
N THR A 96 -4.38 5.86 0.82
CA THR A 96 -2.98 6.04 0.36
C THR A 96 -2.79 7.31 -0.46
N PHE A 97 -3.76 7.66 -1.33
CA PHE A 97 -3.67 8.85 -2.17
C PHE A 97 -3.51 10.14 -1.38
N ILE A 98 -4.08 10.22 -0.16
CA ILE A 98 -3.98 11.43 0.69
C ILE A 98 -2.54 11.65 1.15
N LYS A 99 -1.81 10.57 1.48
CA LYS A 99 -0.39 10.68 1.85
C LYS A 99 0.49 11.18 0.70
N LEU A 100 0.07 10.92 -0.55
CA LEU A 100 0.77 11.35 -1.77
C LEU A 100 0.46 12.80 -2.19
N CYS A 101 -0.51 13.44 -1.52
CA CYS A 101 -0.91 14.82 -1.75
C CYS A 101 -0.63 15.68 -0.50
N PRO A 102 0.65 16.00 -0.21
CA PRO A 102 0.99 16.76 0.98
C PRO A 102 0.30 18.14 1.00
N PRO A 103 0.03 18.68 2.19
CA PRO A 103 -0.56 20.01 2.33
C PRO A 103 0.28 21.10 1.66
N PRO A 104 -0.32 22.23 1.24
CA PRO A 104 0.42 23.35 0.67
C PRO A 104 1.57 23.81 1.57
N GLY A 105 2.77 23.99 0.98
CA GLY A 105 3.98 24.41 1.70
C GLY A 105 4.76 23.28 2.37
N VAL A 106 4.24 22.04 2.35
CA VAL A 106 4.96 20.85 2.84
C VAL A 106 5.42 20.04 1.63
N LYS A 107 6.71 19.63 1.65
CA LYS A 107 7.30 18.84 0.57
C LYS A 107 7.85 17.53 1.10
N ALA A 108 7.50 16.44 0.42
CA ALA A 108 8.17 15.17 0.62
C ALA A 108 9.58 15.19 0.03
N GLU A 109 10.52 14.50 0.66
CA GLU A 109 11.89 14.31 0.21
C GLU A 109 12.20 12.84 -0.07
N CYS A 110 11.49 11.93 0.60
CA CYS A 110 11.64 10.49 0.41
C CYS A 110 10.36 9.71 0.69
N VAL A 111 10.31 8.49 0.16
CA VAL A 111 9.36 7.44 0.56
C VAL A 111 10.08 6.45 1.48
N ILE A 112 9.43 6.03 2.55
CA ILE A 112 9.91 4.96 3.43
C ILE A 112 8.91 3.81 3.35
N ILE A 113 9.36 2.65 2.91
CA ILE A 113 8.60 1.41 3.02
C ILE A 113 8.82 0.82 4.40
N ASN A 114 7.73 0.69 5.12
CA ASN A 114 7.68 -0.03 6.39
C ASN A 114 7.54 -1.52 6.10
N ALA A 115 8.66 -2.22 6.16
CA ALA A 115 8.75 -3.67 6.07
C ALA A 115 9.10 -4.28 7.44
N VAL A 116 8.68 -3.62 8.53
CA VAL A 116 8.90 -4.04 9.90
C VAL A 116 7.65 -4.77 10.41
N GLU A 117 7.79 -6.03 10.76
CA GLU A 117 6.76 -6.85 11.41
C GLU A 117 7.13 -7.07 12.87
N CYS A 118 7.01 -6.01 13.69
CA CYS A 118 7.42 -6.06 15.10
C CYS A 118 6.42 -6.78 16.03
N GLU A 119 5.23 -7.10 15.58
CA GLU A 119 4.23 -7.85 16.32
C GLU A 119 4.58 -9.36 16.31
N PRO A 120 4.60 -10.03 17.47
CA PRO A 120 4.87 -11.45 17.53
C PRO A 120 3.90 -12.27 16.68
N TYR A 121 4.44 -13.28 15.97
CA TYR A 121 3.70 -14.24 15.13
C TYR A 121 3.10 -13.70 13.82
N ILE A 122 3.25 -12.43 13.49
CA ILE A 122 2.89 -11.89 12.18
C ILE A 122 4.03 -12.16 11.20
N THR A 123 3.71 -12.68 10.01
CA THR A 123 4.66 -13.01 8.93
C THR A 123 4.09 -12.70 7.54
N SER A 124 3.04 -11.90 7.45
CA SER A 124 2.36 -11.60 6.19
C SER A 124 3.23 -10.74 5.26
N ASP A 125 3.87 -9.71 5.79
CA ASP A 125 4.74 -8.82 5.02
C ASP A 125 6.04 -9.54 4.62
N TYR A 126 6.61 -10.36 5.51
CA TYR A 126 7.75 -11.23 5.19
C TYR A 126 7.44 -12.16 4.01
N ARG A 127 6.31 -12.87 4.06
CA ARG A 127 5.90 -13.76 2.98
C ARG A 127 5.68 -12.98 1.68
N LEU A 128 5.05 -11.83 1.75
CA LEU A 128 4.81 -10.98 0.60
C LEU A 128 6.14 -10.50 -0.03
N MET A 129 7.13 -10.09 0.78
CA MET A 129 8.45 -9.73 0.29
C MET A 129 9.16 -10.88 -0.41
N MET A 130 9.06 -12.10 0.14
CA MET A 130 9.70 -13.28 -0.44
C MET A 130 9.04 -13.73 -1.75
N GLU A 131 7.74 -13.54 -1.89
CA GLU A 131 6.96 -14.04 -3.04
C GLU A 131 6.78 -12.99 -4.14
N HIS A 132 6.74 -11.69 -3.80
CA HIS A 132 6.36 -10.58 -4.69
C HIS A 132 7.34 -9.39 -4.61
N ALA A 133 8.63 -9.67 -4.43
CA ALA A 133 9.64 -8.60 -4.30
C ALA A 133 9.67 -7.65 -5.49
N ASP A 134 9.55 -8.16 -6.72
CA ASP A 134 9.62 -7.34 -7.93
C ASP A 134 8.41 -6.39 -8.04
N GLU A 135 7.22 -6.90 -7.76
CA GLU A 135 5.99 -6.11 -7.77
C GLU A 135 6.00 -5.04 -6.67
N ILE A 136 6.54 -5.36 -5.49
CA ILE A 136 6.72 -4.39 -4.39
C ILE A 136 7.66 -3.27 -4.81
N LEU A 137 8.77 -3.59 -5.47
CA LEU A 137 9.73 -2.59 -5.93
C LEU A 137 9.15 -1.69 -7.03
N VAL A 138 8.39 -2.23 -7.97
CA VAL A 138 7.64 -1.41 -8.94
C VAL A 138 6.61 -0.52 -8.23
N GLY A 139 5.90 -1.06 -7.24
CA GLY A 139 4.98 -0.29 -6.41
C GLY A 139 5.67 0.85 -5.67
N LEU A 140 6.89 0.63 -5.16
CA LEU A 140 7.72 1.66 -4.56
C LEU A 140 8.13 2.74 -5.58
N GLU A 141 8.54 2.36 -6.79
CA GLU A 141 8.87 3.32 -7.85
C GLU A 141 7.65 4.17 -8.26
N LEU A 142 6.47 3.56 -8.31
CA LEU A 142 5.20 4.29 -8.53
C LEU A 142 4.92 5.29 -7.40
N LEU A 143 5.13 4.90 -6.15
CA LEU A 143 4.97 5.78 -4.99
C LEU A 143 5.98 6.94 -5.03
N MET A 144 7.24 6.68 -5.40
CA MET A 144 8.27 7.72 -5.57
C MET A 144 7.86 8.71 -6.66
N LYS A 145 7.43 8.22 -7.83
CA LYS A 145 6.98 9.06 -8.95
C LYS A 145 5.76 9.89 -8.56
N ALA A 146 4.76 9.27 -7.91
CA ALA A 146 3.57 9.97 -7.43
C ALA A 146 3.87 11.06 -6.40
N ALA A 147 4.80 10.79 -5.48
CA ALA A 147 5.26 11.74 -4.46
C ALA A 147 6.25 12.79 -5.01
N LYS A 148 6.73 12.62 -6.24
CA LYS A 148 7.76 13.48 -6.89
C LYS A 148 9.05 13.54 -6.09
N VAL A 149 9.53 12.38 -5.63
CA VAL A 149 10.77 12.22 -4.88
C VAL A 149 11.72 11.24 -5.58
N ASP A 150 13.02 11.45 -5.39
CA ASP A 150 14.06 10.64 -6.01
C ASP A 150 14.70 9.63 -5.04
N LYS A 151 14.33 9.64 -3.76
CA LYS A 151 14.93 8.77 -2.75
C LYS A 151 13.87 7.92 -2.03
N ALA A 152 14.21 6.65 -1.82
CA ALA A 152 13.40 5.76 -1.02
C ALA A 152 14.24 4.89 -0.09
N TYR A 153 13.61 4.43 0.99
CA TYR A 153 14.18 3.52 1.97
C TYR A 153 13.22 2.36 2.23
N ILE A 154 13.77 1.17 2.47
CA ILE A 154 13.00 0.00 2.90
C ILE A 154 13.55 -0.41 4.27
N GLY A 155 12.79 -0.13 5.33
CA GLY A 155 13.16 -0.51 6.69
C GLY A 155 12.71 -1.93 7.01
N ILE A 156 13.65 -2.84 7.33
CA ILE A 156 13.38 -4.25 7.63
C ILE A 156 14.09 -4.62 8.93
N GLU A 157 13.46 -5.43 9.79
CA GLU A 157 14.12 -5.93 11.00
C GLU A 157 15.16 -7.02 10.71
N THR A 158 16.24 -7.03 11.49
CA THR A 158 17.40 -7.94 11.30
C THR A 158 17.09 -9.41 11.57
N ASN A 159 15.92 -9.75 12.10
CA ASN A 159 15.43 -11.13 12.22
C ASN A 159 14.90 -11.72 10.90
N GLU A 160 14.86 -10.92 9.83
CA GLU A 160 14.43 -11.34 8.48
C GLU A 160 15.58 -11.26 7.45
N PRO A 161 16.70 -11.96 7.67
CA PRO A 161 17.90 -11.82 6.84
C PRO A 161 17.64 -12.18 5.37
N GLN A 162 16.78 -13.18 5.08
CA GLN A 162 16.48 -13.58 3.71
C GLN A 162 15.78 -12.46 2.92
N ALA A 163 14.85 -11.73 3.55
CA ALA A 163 14.18 -10.60 2.91
C ALA A 163 15.15 -9.41 2.71
N ILE A 164 16.04 -9.17 3.67
CA ILE A 164 17.09 -8.15 3.55
C ILE A 164 18.02 -8.47 2.37
N ASP A 165 18.52 -9.71 2.28
CA ASP A 165 19.41 -10.15 1.21
C ASP A 165 18.73 -10.03 -0.15
N LEU A 166 17.50 -10.55 -0.28
CA LEU A 166 16.73 -10.51 -1.51
C LEU A 166 16.49 -9.09 -2.01
N LEU A 167 15.99 -8.20 -1.14
CA LEU A 167 15.70 -6.83 -1.54
C LEU A 167 16.97 -6.02 -1.77
N THR A 168 18.06 -6.28 -1.05
CA THR A 168 19.36 -5.66 -1.30
C THR A 168 19.92 -6.05 -2.67
N GLU A 169 19.84 -7.33 -3.03
CA GLU A 169 20.24 -7.80 -4.35
C GLU A 169 19.42 -7.15 -5.47
N LYS A 170 18.10 -7.13 -5.32
CA LYS A 170 17.19 -6.57 -6.33
C LYS A 170 17.32 -5.05 -6.49
N THR A 171 17.71 -4.33 -5.44
CA THR A 171 17.91 -2.88 -5.47
C THR A 171 19.34 -2.45 -5.80
N ALA A 172 20.29 -3.37 -5.92
CA ALA A 172 21.71 -3.07 -6.14
C ALA A 172 21.99 -2.18 -7.38
N GLY A 173 21.12 -2.26 -8.41
CA GLY A 173 21.20 -1.44 -9.61
C GLY A 173 20.56 -0.05 -9.49
N ASN A 174 19.88 0.26 -8.39
CA ASN A 174 19.17 1.52 -8.20
C ASN A 174 19.69 2.28 -6.97
N PRO A 175 20.59 3.25 -7.14
CA PRO A 175 21.20 3.98 -6.01
C PRO A 175 20.21 4.86 -5.23
N ASN A 176 19.01 5.01 -5.74
CA ASN A 176 17.95 5.81 -5.13
C ASN A 176 17.11 5.02 -4.11
N ILE A 177 17.23 3.69 -4.08
CA ILE A 177 16.52 2.83 -3.14
C ILE A 177 17.55 2.17 -2.21
N GLU A 178 17.36 2.33 -0.91
CA GLU A 178 18.25 1.79 0.11
C GLU A 178 17.50 0.87 1.06
N VAL A 179 17.98 -0.36 1.22
CA VAL A 179 17.50 -1.29 2.24
C VAL A 179 18.20 -0.96 3.56
N VAL A 180 17.44 -0.70 4.61
CA VAL A 180 17.94 -0.29 5.93
C VAL A 180 17.63 -1.36 6.97
N PRO A 181 18.63 -2.19 7.35
CA PRO A 181 18.45 -3.17 8.43
C PRO A 181 18.23 -2.47 9.78
N LEU A 182 17.17 -2.83 10.48
CA LEU A 182 16.77 -2.25 11.76
C LEU A 182 16.86 -3.29 12.87
N LYS A 183 17.20 -2.84 14.07
CA LYS A 183 17.20 -3.73 15.25
C LYS A 183 15.77 -4.17 15.55
N GLN A 184 15.61 -5.47 15.83
CA GLN A 184 14.36 -6.02 16.32
C GLN A 184 13.96 -5.37 17.66
N ARG A 185 12.88 -4.63 17.66
CA ARG A 185 12.31 -3.94 18.81
C ARG A 185 10.82 -3.72 18.64
N TYR A 186 10.09 -3.76 19.72
CA TYR A 186 8.70 -3.30 19.73
C TYR A 186 8.61 -1.90 20.36
N PRO A 187 7.92 -0.93 19.71
CA PRO A 187 7.25 -0.96 18.41
C PRO A 187 8.11 -0.32 17.29
N GLN A 188 9.10 -1.04 16.75
CA GLN A 188 10.01 -0.52 15.71
C GLN A 188 9.26 -0.11 14.42
N GLY A 189 8.16 -0.80 14.08
CA GLY A 189 7.29 -0.48 12.94
C GLY A 189 6.35 0.71 13.18
N GLY A 190 6.33 1.28 14.36
CA GLY A 190 5.60 2.52 14.60
C GLY A 190 6.09 3.64 13.67
N GLU A 191 5.19 4.33 12.98
CA GLU A 191 5.54 5.26 11.89
C GLU A 191 6.58 6.31 12.29
N LYS A 192 6.45 6.89 13.49
CA LYS A 192 7.40 7.90 14.00
C LYS A 192 8.75 7.31 14.40
N GLN A 193 8.75 6.13 15.00
CA GLN A 193 9.96 5.39 15.37
C GLN A 193 10.73 4.97 14.11
N LEU A 194 10.02 4.50 13.09
CA LEU A 194 10.62 4.14 11.81
C LEU A 194 11.29 5.32 11.12
N VAL A 195 10.62 6.48 11.06
CA VAL A 195 11.19 7.71 10.49
C VAL A 195 12.48 8.10 11.21
N ASP A 196 12.48 8.10 12.55
CA ASP A 196 13.70 8.42 13.31
C ASP A 196 14.82 7.38 13.10
N ALA A 197 14.46 6.10 13.03
CA ALA A 197 15.44 5.03 12.81
C ALA A 197 16.09 5.09 11.42
N VAL A 198 15.32 5.43 10.37
CA VAL A 198 15.77 5.40 8.97
C VAL A 198 16.47 6.69 8.57
N ILE A 199 15.85 7.85 8.79
CA ILE A 199 16.36 9.13 8.30
C ILE A 199 16.86 10.09 9.41
N ARG A 200 16.84 9.65 10.67
CA ARG A 200 17.29 10.42 11.83
C ARG A 200 16.57 11.76 12.01
N ARG A 201 15.29 11.79 11.68
CA ARG A 201 14.42 12.96 11.88
C ARG A 201 13.27 12.60 12.82
N GLN A 202 13.00 13.48 13.78
CA GLN A 202 11.94 13.27 14.76
C GLN A 202 10.66 13.98 14.32
N VAL A 203 9.60 13.20 14.12
CA VAL A 203 8.27 13.75 13.83
C VAL A 203 7.73 14.41 15.09
N PRO A 204 7.43 15.72 15.08
CA PRO A 204 6.93 16.43 16.26
C PRO A 204 5.63 15.86 16.84
N ALA A 205 5.21 16.38 17.97
CA ALA A 205 3.91 16.03 18.55
C ALA A 205 2.76 16.38 17.60
N PRO A 206 1.62 15.68 17.69
CA PRO A 206 0.44 16.01 16.88
C PRO A 206 0.10 17.53 16.96
N PRO A 207 -0.34 18.13 15.83
CA PRO A 207 -0.85 17.47 14.62
C PRO A 207 0.20 17.08 13.57
N ALA A 208 1.49 17.13 13.90
CA ALA A 208 2.56 16.82 12.94
C ALA A 208 2.52 15.33 12.51
N ILE A 209 2.75 15.13 11.22
CA ILE A 209 2.78 13.81 10.54
C ILE A 209 4.13 13.64 9.82
N PRO A 210 4.53 12.44 9.38
CA PRO A 210 5.83 12.18 8.78
C PRO A 210 6.23 13.13 7.65
N VAL A 211 5.32 13.58 6.82
CA VAL A 211 5.63 14.49 5.71
C VAL A 211 6.12 15.87 6.21
N ASN A 212 5.83 16.27 7.45
CA ASN A 212 6.39 17.49 8.04
C ASN A 212 7.90 17.43 8.25
N VAL A 213 8.46 16.23 8.23
CA VAL A 213 9.91 15.99 8.27
C VAL A 213 10.43 15.39 6.95
N GLY A 214 9.66 15.53 5.87
CA GLY A 214 10.05 15.13 4.53
C GLY A 214 9.79 13.67 4.16
N ALA A 215 9.15 12.87 5.01
CA ALA A 215 8.95 11.45 4.78
C ALA A 215 7.48 11.10 4.47
N ILE A 216 7.26 10.26 3.45
CA ILE A 216 6.00 9.56 3.23
C ILE A 216 6.23 8.08 3.58
N VAL A 217 5.51 7.60 4.59
CA VAL A 217 5.62 6.21 5.04
C VAL A 217 4.48 5.38 4.47
N GLN A 218 4.82 4.23 3.87
CA GLN A 218 3.87 3.25 3.35
C GLN A 218 4.29 1.85 3.80
N ASN A 219 3.34 0.96 4.04
CA ASN A 219 3.60 -0.44 4.36
C ASN A 219 3.95 -1.24 3.08
N VAL A 220 4.65 -2.35 3.21
CA VAL A 220 5.01 -3.27 2.12
C VAL A 220 3.78 -3.73 1.33
N GLY A 221 2.72 -4.20 2.00
CA GLY A 221 1.48 -4.62 1.35
C GLY A 221 0.79 -3.47 0.61
N THR A 222 0.94 -2.22 1.10
CA THR A 222 0.45 -1.04 0.40
C THR A 222 1.21 -0.81 -0.91
N ALA A 223 2.53 -0.99 -0.94
CA ALA A 223 3.32 -0.87 -2.17
C ALA A 223 2.89 -1.94 -3.20
N PHE A 224 2.68 -3.17 -2.77
CA PHE A 224 2.14 -4.24 -3.61
C PHE A 224 0.74 -3.89 -4.13
N ALA A 225 -0.17 -3.41 -3.28
CA ALA A 225 -1.51 -2.98 -3.70
C ALA A 225 -1.47 -1.82 -4.71
N VAL A 226 -0.53 -0.90 -4.57
CA VAL A 226 -0.29 0.19 -5.54
C VAL A 226 0.14 -0.38 -6.90
N TYR A 227 1.07 -1.35 -6.91
CA TYR A 227 1.42 -2.06 -8.14
C TYR A 227 0.19 -2.68 -8.80
N GLN A 228 -0.59 -3.45 -8.06
CA GLN A 228 -1.79 -4.10 -8.57
C GLN A 228 -2.81 -3.09 -9.12
N ALA A 229 -3.04 -2.00 -8.40
CA ALA A 229 -3.98 -0.96 -8.80
C ALA A 229 -3.55 -0.23 -10.09
N VAL A 230 -2.27 0.15 -10.17
CA VAL A 230 -1.78 1.00 -11.26
C VAL A 230 -1.43 0.19 -12.51
N MET A 231 -0.76 -0.97 -12.33
CA MET A 231 -0.25 -1.77 -13.43
C MET A 231 -1.21 -2.86 -13.89
N LYS A 232 -2.04 -3.38 -12.98
CA LYS A 232 -2.95 -4.50 -13.24
C LYS A 232 -4.42 -4.11 -13.27
N ASN A 233 -4.77 -2.83 -13.07
CA ASN A 233 -6.16 -2.38 -12.89
C ASN A 233 -6.93 -3.17 -11.84
N LYS A 234 -6.24 -3.78 -10.89
CA LYS A 234 -6.86 -4.56 -9.81
C LYS A 234 -7.17 -3.65 -8.63
N PRO A 235 -8.44 -3.31 -8.36
CA PRO A 235 -8.80 -2.50 -7.20
C PRO A 235 -8.55 -3.27 -5.90
N LEU A 236 -8.40 -2.55 -4.79
CA LEU A 236 -8.19 -3.16 -3.49
C LEU A 236 -9.53 -3.67 -2.92
N PHE A 237 -9.76 -4.96 -3.03
CA PHE A 237 -10.91 -5.64 -2.42
C PHE A 237 -10.51 -6.68 -1.35
N GLU A 238 -9.24 -6.98 -1.24
CA GLU A 238 -8.63 -7.81 -0.18
C GLU A 238 -7.98 -6.87 0.85
N ARG A 239 -8.56 -6.79 2.06
CA ARG A 239 -8.12 -5.88 3.14
C ARG A 239 -7.94 -6.63 4.45
#